data_958c47e988d7cb0efed2466f50de1023
#
_entry.id   958c47e988d7cb0efed2466f50de1023
#
_cell.length_a   1.000
_cell.length_b   1.000
_cell.length_c   1.000
_cell.angle_alpha   90.00
_cell.angle_beta   90.00
_cell.angle_gamma   90.00
#
_symmetry.space_group_name_H-M   'P 1'
#
loop_
_entity.id
_entity.type
_entity.pdbx_description
1 polymer ?
#
loop_
_entity_poly.entity_id
_entity_poly.type
_entity_poly.pdbx_seq_one_letter_code
_entity_poly.pdbx_strand_id
1 'polypeptide(L)'
;MRLLALNCGSSSVKFAVVDTTTGERIVSGAQETGADGPASAIDAVVDQIAGNAQLVAGLQGIGHRVVHGGETFRESVRIDARVQAGIESVSGLAPLHNPANLLGIRKLENAFPHVPQVAVFDTAFHQSLPPRAYLYALPRALHTDHGVRRYGFHGTSHRYVAQEATRIFDLPAERARIVTAHLGNGCSTAAVLGGRSVETSMGFSPLEGLVMGTRSGDVDPGLHVFLAER
;
A
#
# COMPACT_ATOMS: atom_id res chain seq x y z
N MET A 1 13.55 -5.88 -18.30
CA MET A 1 12.07 -5.90 -18.32
C MET A 1 11.54 -4.56 -17.84
N ARG A 2 10.63 -3.92 -18.60
CA ARG A 2 10.08 -2.61 -18.21
C ARG A 2 8.75 -2.78 -17.49
N LEU A 3 8.63 -2.19 -16.31
CA LEU A 3 7.42 -2.19 -15.52
C LEU A 3 6.98 -0.77 -15.21
N LEU A 4 5.67 -0.51 -15.31
CA LEU A 4 5.05 0.68 -14.75
C LEU A 4 4.63 0.40 -13.31
N ALA A 5 5.08 1.22 -12.38
CA ALA A 5 4.57 1.26 -11.01
C ALA A 5 3.63 2.46 -10.86
N LEU A 6 2.41 2.21 -10.38
CA LEU A 6 1.41 3.24 -10.12
C LEU A 6 1.03 3.27 -8.63
N ASN A 7 0.95 4.47 -8.08
CA ASN A 7 0.48 4.73 -6.73
C ASN A 7 -0.57 5.85 -6.76
N CYS A 8 -1.84 5.48 -6.72
CA CYS A 8 -2.97 6.40 -6.62
C CYS A 8 -3.19 6.76 -5.14
N GLY A 9 -2.59 7.86 -4.71
CA GLY A 9 -2.80 8.43 -3.39
C GLY A 9 -4.02 9.37 -3.34
N SER A 10 -4.38 9.81 -2.14
CA SER A 10 -5.50 10.75 -1.93
C SER A 10 -5.20 12.16 -2.44
N SER A 11 -3.94 12.58 -2.44
CA SER A 11 -3.50 13.93 -2.85
C SER A 11 -2.76 13.95 -4.18
N SER A 12 -2.24 12.82 -4.65
CA SER A 12 -1.49 12.73 -5.90
C SER A 12 -1.44 11.31 -6.43
N VAL A 13 -1.34 11.21 -7.76
CA VAL A 13 -1.03 9.97 -8.48
C VAL A 13 0.44 10.01 -8.87
N LYS A 14 1.22 9.07 -8.33
CA LYS A 14 2.66 8.93 -8.62
C LYS A 14 2.89 7.72 -9.51
N PHE A 15 3.81 7.86 -10.45
CA PHE A 15 4.18 6.74 -11.32
C PHE A 15 5.68 6.71 -11.61
N ALA A 16 6.16 5.53 -11.95
CA ALA A 16 7.50 5.34 -12.49
C ALA A 16 7.52 4.16 -13.46
N VAL A 17 8.20 4.32 -14.59
CA VAL A 17 8.58 3.20 -15.46
C VAL A 17 10.03 2.84 -15.15
N VAL A 18 10.24 1.59 -14.79
CA VAL A 18 11.54 1.09 -14.33
C VAL A 18 11.98 -0.08 -15.22
N ASP A 19 13.24 -0.09 -15.63
CA ASP A 19 13.87 -1.30 -16.14
C ASP A 19 14.36 -2.15 -14.97
N THR A 20 13.73 -3.30 -14.79
CA THR A 20 14.04 -4.19 -13.65
C THR A 20 15.37 -4.92 -13.79
N THR A 21 15.98 -4.92 -14.98
CA THR A 21 17.28 -5.54 -15.22
C THR A 21 18.43 -4.66 -14.71
N THR A 22 18.30 -3.34 -14.93
CA THR A 22 19.30 -2.35 -14.53
C THR A 22 18.94 -1.64 -13.24
N GLY A 23 17.65 -1.66 -12.82
CA GLY A 23 17.12 -0.84 -11.75
C GLY A 23 16.93 0.64 -12.16
N GLU A 24 17.17 0.97 -13.42
CA GLU A 24 17.05 2.34 -13.93
C GLU A 24 15.61 2.81 -13.97
N ARG A 25 15.37 4.01 -13.46
CA ARG A 25 14.09 4.70 -13.58
C ARG A 25 14.07 5.50 -14.89
N ILE A 26 13.42 4.94 -15.92
CA ILE A 26 13.35 5.52 -17.27
C ILE A 26 12.55 6.82 -17.27
N VAL A 27 11.41 6.83 -16.61
CA VAL A 27 10.56 8.01 -16.44
C VAL A 27 9.83 7.93 -15.11
N SER A 28 9.56 9.04 -14.50
CA SER A 28 8.70 9.13 -13.31
C SER A 28 8.04 10.49 -13.23
N GLY A 29 6.93 10.55 -12.53
CA GLY A 29 6.20 11.79 -12.31
C GLY A 29 5.19 11.68 -11.18
N ALA A 30 4.58 12.81 -10.89
CA ALA A 30 3.45 12.94 -9.99
C ALA A 30 2.45 13.92 -10.59
N GLN A 31 1.15 13.58 -10.47
CA GLN A 31 0.03 14.45 -10.82
C GLN A 31 -0.79 14.71 -9.57
N GLU A 32 -0.97 15.97 -9.21
CA GLU A 32 -1.80 16.34 -8.07
C GLU A 32 -3.28 16.02 -8.36
N THR A 33 -3.97 15.49 -7.38
CA THR A 33 -5.42 15.28 -7.46
C THR A 33 -6.13 16.60 -7.14
N GLY A 34 -6.35 17.46 -8.12
CA GLY A 34 -7.07 18.72 -7.94
C GLY A 34 -8.52 18.54 -7.47
N ALA A 35 -9.32 19.59 -7.63
CA ALA A 35 -10.75 19.58 -7.27
C ALA A 35 -11.54 18.48 -8.00
N ASP A 36 -11.09 18.06 -9.19
CA ASP A 36 -11.71 17.00 -10.01
C ASP A 36 -11.40 15.57 -9.50
N GLY A 37 -10.65 15.46 -8.42
CA GLY A 37 -10.32 14.18 -7.80
C GLY A 37 -9.28 13.35 -8.56
N PRO A 38 -9.09 12.07 -8.20
CA PRO A 38 -8.02 11.23 -8.76
C PRO A 38 -8.21 10.85 -10.23
N ALA A 39 -9.42 11.00 -10.78
CA ALA A 39 -9.74 10.57 -12.14
C ALA A 39 -8.92 11.33 -13.20
N SER A 40 -8.89 12.64 -13.14
CA SER A 40 -8.15 13.51 -14.06
C SER A 40 -6.64 13.33 -13.92
N ALA A 41 -6.15 13.15 -12.70
CA ALA A 41 -4.73 12.90 -12.45
C ALA A 41 -4.28 11.54 -13.02
N ILE A 42 -5.14 10.50 -12.94
CA ILE A 42 -4.87 9.19 -13.56
C ILE A 42 -4.88 9.31 -15.09
N ASP A 43 -5.85 10.04 -15.68
CA ASP A 43 -5.91 10.25 -17.12
C ASP A 43 -4.64 10.95 -17.63
N ALA A 44 -4.19 12.00 -16.95
CA ALA A 44 -2.96 12.69 -17.31
C ALA A 44 -1.72 11.76 -17.27
N VAL A 45 -1.64 10.85 -16.31
CA VAL A 45 -0.59 9.82 -16.26
C VAL A 45 -0.71 8.84 -17.42
N VAL A 46 -1.92 8.36 -17.71
CA VAL A 46 -2.19 7.46 -18.85
C VAL A 46 -1.78 8.11 -20.16
N ASP A 47 -2.21 9.36 -20.40
CA ASP A 47 -1.90 10.11 -21.62
C ASP A 47 -0.39 10.35 -21.78
N GLN A 48 0.29 10.67 -20.69
CA GLN A 48 1.74 10.86 -20.69
C GLN A 48 2.49 9.57 -21.08
N ILE A 49 2.03 8.40 -20.60
CA ILE A 49 2.64 7.11 -20.92
C ILE A 49 2.25 6.69 -22.35
N ALA A 50 0.98 6.77 -22.69
CA ALA A 50 0.45 6.38 -23.99
C ALA A 50 1.01 7.24 -25.14
N GLY A 51 1.29 8.51 -24.89
CA GLY A 51 1.94 9.43 -25.84
C GLY A 51 3.39 9.08 -26.18
N ASN A 52 4.01 8.14 -25.46
CA ASN A 52 5.38 7.70 -25.73
C ASN A 52 5.39 6.23 -26.26
N ALA A 53 5.37 6.10 -27.58
CA ALA A 53 5.32 4.80 -28.25
C ALA A 53 6.47 3.84 -27.84
N GLN A 54 7.66 4.36 -27.54
CA GLN A 54 8.80 3.54 -27.12
C GLN A 54 8.63 3.00 -25.69
N LEU A 55 7.97 3.75 -24.81
CA LEU A 55 7.62 3.27 -23.47
C LEU A 55 6.56 2.18 -23.55
N VAL A 56 5.50 2.43 -24.33
CA VAL A 56 4.39 1.47 -24.49
C VAL A 56 4.86 0.15 -25.11
N ALA A 57 5.63 0.20 -26.18
CA ALA A 57 6.16 -1.00 -26.86
C ALA A 57 7.05 -1.87 -25.98
N GLY A 58 7.71 -1.27 -24.96
CA GLY A 58 8.56 -1.98 -24.04
C GLY A 58 7.90 -2.38 -22.71
N LEU A 59 6.64 -2.00 -22.50
CA LEU A 59 5.94 -2.23 -21.22
C LEU A 59 5.49 -3.70 -21.12
N GLN A 60 5.95 -4.39 -20.07
CA GLN A 60 5.71 -5.83 -19.89
C GLN A 60 4.85 -6.13 -18.66
N GLY A 61 4.55 -5.14 -17.84
CA GLY A 61 3.70 -5.29 -16.68
C GLY A 61 3.42 -3.97 -15.97
N ILE A 62 2.34 -3.94 -15.20
CA ILE A 62 1.92 -2.79 -14.39
C ILE A 62 1.75 -3.25 -12.95
N GLY A 63 2.43 -2.60 -12.01
CA GLY A 63 2.25 -2.80 -10.58
C GLY A 63 1.43 -1.68 -9.97
N HIS A 64 0.35 -2.03 -9.30
CA HIS A 64 -0.50 -1.10 -8.57
C HIS A 64 -0.28 -1.23 -7.07
N ARG A 65 0.08 -0.14 -6.41
CA ARG A 65 -0.06 -0.09 -4.95
C ARG A 65 -1.54 -0.01 -4.60
N VAL A 66 -2.00 -0.96 -3.78
CA VAL A 66 -3.34 -1.00 -3.20
C VAL A 66 -3.19 -0.89 -1.69
N VAL A 67 -3.91 0.06 -1.07
CA VAL A 67 -3.69 0.35 0.34
C VAL A 67 -4.17 -0.78 1.24
N HIS A 68 -5.33 -1.37 0.96
CA HIS A 68 -5.91 -2.38 1.84
C HIS A 68 -6.31 -3.65 1.11
N GLY A 69 -5.77 -4.79 1.57
CA GLY A 69 -6.07 -6.12 1.04
C GLY A 69 -6.97 -6.98 1.93
N GLY A 70 -7.46 -6.44 3.05
CA GLY A 70 -8.21 -7.22 4.03
C GLY A 70 -7.36 -8.36 4.60
N GLU A 71 -8.00 -9.44 5.00
CA GLU A 71 -7.35 -10.69 5.38
C GLU A 71 -7.17 -11.65 4.20
N THR A 72 -7.79 -11.31 3.05
CA THR A 72 -7.82 -12.15 1.84
C THR A 72 -6.49 -12.09 1.09
N PHE A 73 -5.94 -10.89 0.91
CA PHE A 73 -4.74 -10.69 0.10
C PHE A 73 -3.50 -10.64 0.99
N ARG A 74 -2.73 -11.73 0.97
CA ARG A 74 -1.52 -11.91 1.79
C ARG A 74 -0.21 -11.73 1.03
N GLU A 75 -0.31 -11.55 -0.29
CA GLU A 75 0.81 -11.37 -1.21
C GLU A 75 0.36 -10.55 -2.43
N SER A 76 1.31 -10.24 -3.30
CA SER A 76 0.99 -9.60 -4.58
C SER A 76 0.26 -10.59 -5.49
N VAL A 77 -0.80 -10.12 -6.16
CA VAL A 77 -1.62 -10.98 -7.02
C VAL A 77 -1.82 -10.36 -8.40
N ARG A 78 -1.87 -11.21 -9.43
CA ARG A 78 -2.27 -10.77 -10.77
C ARG A 78 -3.72 -10.33 -10.73
N ILE A 79 -4.00 -9.17 -11.31
CA ILE A 79 -5.34 -8.58 -11.30
C ILE A 79 -6.21 -9.28 -12.37
N ASP A 80 -7.38 -9.69 -11.94
CA ASP A 80 -8.52 -10.15 -12.73
C ASP A 80 -9.81 -9.62 -12.11
N ALA A 81 -10.96 -9.97 -12.67
CA ALA A 81 -12.26 -9.53 -12.16
C ALA A 81 -12.51 -9.96 -10.71
N ARG A 82 -12.02 -11.13 -10.29
CA ARG A 82 -12.14 -11.62 -8.90
C ARG A 82 -11.30 -10.78 -7.93
N VAL A 83 -10.09 -10.43 -8.34
CA VAL A 83 -9.21 -9.57 -7.53
C VAL A 83 -9.81 -8.16 -7.40
N GLN A 84 -10.34 -7.59 -8.48
CA GLN A 84 -11.02 -6.29 -8.43
C GLN A 84 -12.23 -6.32 -7.48
N ALA A 85 -13.09 -7.33 -7.57
CA ALA A 85 -14.21 -7.50 -6.66
C ALA A 85 -13.76 -7.67 -5.21
N GLY A 86 -12.67 -8.40 -4.98
CA GLY A 86 -12.07 -8.55 -3.65
C GLY A 86 -11.54 -7.24 -3.07
N ILE A 87 -10.89 -6.39 -3.88
CA ILE A 87 -10.46 -5.05 -3.45
C ILE A 87 -11.67 -4.16 -3.15
N GLU A 88 -12.72 -4.25 -3.97
CA GLU A 88 -13.97 -3.49 -3.78
C GLU A 88 -14.66 -3.87 -2.47
N SER A 89 -14.73 -5.16 -2.14
CA SER A 89 -15.37 -5.67 -0.91
C SER A 89 -14.73 -5.17 0.38
N VAL A 90 -13.43 -4.86 0.35
CA VAL A 90 -12.69 -4.31 1.50
C VAL A 90 -12.50 -2.79 1.44
N SER A 91 -13.13 -2.10 0.49
CA SER A 91 -13.03 -0.65 0.34
C SER A 91 -13.58 0.11 1.54
N GLY A 92 -14.51 -0.48 2.31
CA GLY A 92 -14.96 0.06 3.58
C GLY A 92 -13.87 0.20 4.65
N LEU A 93 -12.79 -0.60 4.56
CA LEU A 93 -11.62 -0.50 5.44
C LEU A 93 -10.63 0.61 5.02
N ALA A 94 -10.69 1.06 3.77
CA ALA A 94 -9.85 2.13 3.24
C ALA A 94 -10.65 3.02 2.25
N PRO A 95 -11.71 3.71 2.72
CA PRO A 95 -12.67 4.40 1.83
C PRO A 95 -12.07 5.56 1.04
N LEU A 96 -10.97 6.15 1.52
CA LEU A 96 -10.27 7.23 0.84
C LEU A 96 -9.23 6.74 -0.19
N HIS A 97 -8.90 5.45 -0.22
CA HIS A 97 -7.79 4.94 -1.00
C HIS A 97 -8.18 3.83 -1.99
N ASN A 98 -8.83 2.76 -1.52
CA ASN A 98 -9.15 1.62 -2.38
C ASN A 98 -10.00 1.99 -3.60
N PRO A 99 -11.03 2.87 -3.51
CA PRO A 99 -11.75 3.31 -4.70
C PRO A 99 -10.87 3.98 -5.75
N ALA A 100 -9.92 4.83 -5.33
CA ALA A 100 -8.97 5.47 -6.22
C ALA A 100 -7.98 4.46 -6.83
N ASN A 101 -7.54 3.46 -6.04
CA ASN A 101 -6.70 2.38 -6.53
C ASN A 101 -7.42 1.54 -7.61
N LEU A 102 -8.70 1.17 -7.38
CA LEU A 102 -9.53 0.47 -8.36
C LEU A 102 -9.75 1.28 -9.64
N LEU A 103 -9.98 2.59 -9.51
CA LEU A 103 -10.11 3.47 -10.66
C LEU A 103 -8.83 3.46 -11.51
N GLY A 104 -7.65 3.54 -10.88
CA GLY A 104 -6.36 3.44 -11.56
C GLY A 104 -6.17 2.11 -12.29
N ILE A 105 -6.55 0.99 -11.66
CA ILE A 105 -6.51 -0.34 -12.25
C ILE A 105 -7.38 -0.38 -13.52
N ARG A 106 -8.65 0.02 -13.42
CA ARG A 106 -9.62 -0.01 -14.53
C ARG A 106 -9.21 0.90 -15.70
N LYS A 107 -8.68 2.09 -15.41
CA LYS A 107 -8.19 3.00 -16.46
C LYS A 107 -6.98 2.45 -17.20
N LEU A 108 -6.01 1.87 -16.48
CA LEU A 108 -4.84 1.25 -17.11
C LEU A 108 -5.18 -0.07 -17.83
N GLU A 109 -6.18 -0.82 -17.36
CA GLU A 109 -6.69 -2.00 -18.08
C GLU A 109 -7.29 -1.62 -19.44
N ASN A 110 -8.03 -0.52 -19.48
CA ASN A 110 -8.59 -0.01 -20.74
C ASN A 110 -7.51 0.56 -21.67
N ALA A 111 -6.53 1.29 -21.12
CA ALA A 111 -5.47 1.90 -21.93
C ALA A 111 -4.43 0.88 -22.44
N PHE A 112 -4.17 -0.18 -21.66
CA PHE A 112 -3.14 -1.18 -21.95
C PHE A 112 -3.69 -2.62 -21.79
N PRO A 113 -4.69 -3.04 -22.59
CA PRO A 113 -5.45 -4.29 -22.35
C PRO A 113 -4.61 -5.56 -22.46
N HIS A 114 -3.45 -5.50 -23.11
CA HIS A 114 -2.55 -6.65 -23.27
C HIS A 114 -1.43 -6.71 -22.23
N VAL A 115 -1.31 -5.69 -21.36
CA VAL A 115 -0.25 -5.62 -20.35
C VAL A 115 -0.79 -6.20 -19.04
N PRO A 116 -0.17 -7.26 -18.51
CA PRO A 116 -0.61 -7.84 -17.24
C PRO A 116 -0.44 -6.85 -16.08
N GLN A 117 -1.41 -6.84 -15.18
CA GLN A 117 -1.43 -5.97 -14.01
C GLN A 117 -1.35 -6.78 -12.73
N VAL A 118 -0.67 -6.22 -11.72
CA VAL A 118 -0.47 -6.83 -10.40
C VAL A 118 -0.86 -5.84 -9.30
N ALA A 119 -1.66 -6.29 -8.36
CA ALA A 119 -1.94 -5.57 -7.11
C ALA A 119 -0.90 -5.91 -6.05
N VAL A 120 -0.36 -4.88 -5.42
CA VAL A 120 0.61 -4.97 -4.32
C VAL A 120 0.03 -4.25 -3.11
N PHE A 121 -0.28 -5.01 -2.06
CA PHE A 121 -1.04 -4.51 -0.91
C PHE A 121 -0.12 -4.03 0.21
N ASP A 122 -0.39 -2.84 0.74
CA ASP A 122 0.35 -2.31 1.90
C ASP A 122 0.21 -3.20 3.14
N THR A 123 -0.95 -3.84 3.29
CA THR A 123 -1.26 -4.69 4.44
C THR A 123 -0.69 -6.11 4.34
N ALA A 124 -0.29 -6.56 3.13
CA ALA A 124 0.07 -7.96 2.89
C ALA A 124 1.28 -8.44 3.73
N PHE A 125 2.31 -7.61 3.87
CA PHE A 125 3.50 -7.97 4.65
C PHE A 125 3.18 -8.22 6.14
N HIS A 126 2.19 -7.52 6.67
CA HIS A 126 1.76 -7.61 8.07
C HIS A 126 0.76 -8.74 8.33
N GLN A 127 0.39 -9.53 7.32
CA GLN A 127 -0.47 -10.72 7.53
C GLN A 127 0.23 -11.82 8.32
N SER A 128 1.53 -11.71 8.55
CA SER A 128 2.30 -12.61 9.43
C SER A 128 2.28 -12.21 10.91
N LEU A 129 1.61 -11.13 11.28
CA LEU A 129 1.45 -10.72 12.68
C LEU A 129 0.81 -11.84 13.51
N PRO A 130 1.34 -12.18 14.70
CA PRO A 130 0.72 -13.13 15.59
C PRO A 130 -0.54 -12.53 16.25
N PRO A 131 -1.49 -13.37 16.74
CA PRO A 131 -2.72 -12.90 17.35
C PRO A 131 -2.55 -11.83 18.43
N ARG A 132 -1.53 -11.95 19.28
CA ARG A 132 -1.22 -10.96 20.33
C ARG A 132 -0.86 -9.56 19.80
N ALA A 133 -0.43 -9.47 18.51
CA ALA A 133 -0.04 -8.21 17.88
C ALA A 133 -1.17 -7.63 17.02
N TYR A 134 -2.05 -8.45 16.45
CA TYR A 134 -3.11 -7.94 15.60
C TYR A 134 -4.47 -7.81 16.29
N LEU A 135 -4.76 -8.56 17.35
CA LEU A 135 -6.04 -8.45 18.06
C LEU A 135 -6.04 -7.26 19.02
N TYR A 136 -7.09 -6.47 18.95
CA TYR A 136 -7.37 -5.48 19.98
C TYR A 136 -8.02 -6.12 21.21
N ALA A 137 -7.86 -5.50 22.37
CA ALA A 137 -8.54 -5.89 23.62
C ALA A 137 -10.02 -5.45 23.59
N LEU A 138 -10.75 -5.97 22.60
CA LEU A 138 -12.15 -5.69 22.33
C LEU A 138 -12.92 -7.01 22.21
N PRO A 139 -14.27 -7.02 22.27
CA PRO A 139 -15.06 -8.21 22.05
C PRO A 139 -14.67 -8.91 20.75
N ARG A 140 -14.42 -10.24 20.82
CA ARG A 140 -13.92 -11.03 19.70
C ARG A 140 -14.83 -10.98 18.47
N ALA A 141 -16.13 -10.81 18.68
CA ALA A 141 -17.11 -10.63 17.61
C ALA A 141 -16.76 -9.48 16.66
N LEU A 142 -16.17 -8.40 17.14
CA LEU A 142 -15.73 -7.30 16.30
C LEU A 142 -14.67 -7.73 15.27
N HIS A 143 -13.79 -8.66 15.65
CA HIS A 143 -12.85 -9.23 14.71
C HIS A 143 -13.53 -10.24 13.78
N THR A 144 -14.28 -11.20 14.33
CA THR A 144 -14.87 -12.29 13.53
C THR A 144 -15.92 -11.82 12.53
N ASP A 145 -16.73 -10.83 12.90
CA ASP A 145 -17.89 -10.40 12.14
C ASP A 145 -17.61 -9.15 11.29
N HIS A 146 -16.63 -8.34 11.71
CA HIS A 146 -16.35 -7.03 11.09
C HIS A 146 -14.88 -6.83 10.69
N GLY A 147 -14.01 -7.81 10.89
CA GLY A 147 -12.59 -7.72 10.54
C GLY A 147 -11.82 -6.67 11.36
N VAL A 148 -12.30 -6.31 12.56
CA VAL A 148 -11.63 -5.31 13.42
C VAL A 148 -10.36 -5.90 14.01
N ARG A 149 -9.24 -5.51 13.46
CA ARG A 149 -7.90 -5.93 13.89
C ARG A 149 -6.85 -4.90 13.45
N ARG A 150 -5.63 -5.00 13.98
CA ARG A 150 -4.46 -4.31 13.42
C ARG A 150 -4.11 -4.96 12.07
N TYR A 151 -4.07 -4.16 11.00
CA TYR A 151 -3.60 -4.58 9.67
C TYR A 151 -2.16 -4.15 9.42
N GLY A 152 -1.81 -2.94 9.83
CA GLY A 152 -0.53 -2.32 9.47
C GLY A 152 -0.48 -1.91 8.01
N PHE A 153 0.38 -0.94 7.69
CA PHE A 153 0.51 -0.35 6.35
C PHE A 153 1.98 -0.15 6.00
N HIS A 154 2.24 0.37 4.79
CA HIS A 154 3.59 0.52 4.25
C HIS A 154 4.37 -0.81 4.15
N GLY A 155 3.66 -1.93 4.11
CA GLY A 155 4.26 -3.26 4.18
C GLY A 155 5.27 -3.53 3.07
N THR A 156 5.05 -3.01 1.86
CA THR A 156 6.01 -3.10 0.75
C THR A 156 7.34 -2.43 1.10
N SER A 157 7.29 -1.24 1.72
CA SER A 157 8.47 -0.51 2.17
C SER A 157 9.19 -1.26 3.29
N HIS A 158 8.48 -1.70 4.32
CA HIS A 158 9.05 -2.45 5.44
C HIS A 158 9.71 -3.76 4.97
N ARG A 159 9.06 -4.50 4.08
CA ARG A 159 9.61 -5.72 3.50
C ARG A 159 10.90 -5.45 2.72
N TYR A 160 10.88 -4.45 1.84
CA TYR A 160 12.04 -4.10 1.03
C TYR A 160 13.24 -3.68 1.90
N VAL A 161 13.03 -2.77 2.84
CA VAL A 161 14.10 -2.28 3.73
C VAL A 161 14.65 -3.40 4.59
N ALA A 162 13.80 -4.31 5.11
CA ALA A 162 14.26 -5.45 5.89
C ALA A 162 15.09 -6.43 5.03
N GLN A 163 14.68 -6.70 3.80
CA GLN A 163 15.42 -7.54 2.86
C GLN A 163 16.77 -6.92 2.50
N GLU A 164 16.82 -5.61 2.19
CA GLU A 164 18.06 -4.91 1.88
C GLU A 164 18.99 -4.84 3.09
N ALA A 165 18.50 -4.59 4.30
CA ALA A 165 19.29 -4.63 5.50
C ALA A 165 19.91 -6.03 5.72
N THR A 166 19.12 -7.09 5.54
CA THR A 166 19.61 -8.47 5.63
C THR A 166 20.75 -8.73 4.63
N ARG A 167 20.58 -8.26 3.39
CA ARG A 167 21.58 -8.42 2.33
C ARG A 167 22.86 -7.59 2.58
N ILE A 168 22.69 -6.30 2.94
CA ILE A 168 23.83 -5.36 3.11
C ILE A 168 24.70 -5.74 4.31
N PHE A 169 24.07 -6.17 5.41
CA PHE A 169 24.78 -6.53 6.65
C PHE A 169 25.09 -8.02 6.77
N ASP A 170 24.85 -8.79 5.71
CA ASP A 170 25.06 -10.25 5.66
C ASP A 170 24.46 -10.98 6.90
N LEU A 171 23.22 -10.60 7.25
CA LEU A 171 22.57 -11.17 8.40
C LEU A 171 22.01 -12.57 8.08
N PRO A 172 22.00 -13.50 9.05
CA PRO A 172 21.36 -14.80 8.88
C PRO A 172 19.84 -14.61 8.68
N ALA A 173 19.36 -14.75 7.44
CA ALA A 173 18.03 -14.39 7.01
C ALA A 173 16.91 -14.90 7.93
N GLU A 174 16.99 -16.18 8.37
CA GLU A 174 15.97 -16.83 9.20
C GLU A 174 15.92 -16.31 10.65
N ARG A 175 16.97 -15.67 11.13
CA ARG A 175 17.12 -15.20 12.52
C ARG A 175 17.33 -13.70 12.62
N ALA A 176 17.38 -13.00 11.49
CA ALA A 176 17.56 -11.55 11.46
C ALA A 176 16.44 -10.86 12.24
N ARG A 177 16.83 -9.99 13.18
CA ARG A 177 15.93 -9.15 13.97
C ARG A 177 16.15 -7.70 13.55
N ILE A 178 15.18 -7.13 12.89
CA ILE A 178 15.29 -5.82 12.26
C ILE A 178 14.11 -4.97 12.69
N VAL A 179 14.36 -3.72 13.06
CA VAL A 179 13.34 -2.69 13.17
C VAL A 179 13.48 -1.79 11.96
N THR A 180 12.39 -1.63 11.22
CA THR A 180 12.33 -0.75 10.05
C THR A 180 11.47 0.47 10.36
N ALA A 181 11.83 1.61 9.78
CA ALA A 181 11.06 2.85 9.86
C ALA A 181 10.77 3.38 8.45
N HIS A 182 9.49 3.61 8.17
CA HIS A 182 9.02 4.35 6.99
C HIS A 182 8.68 5.75 7.45
N LEU A 183 9.48 6.73 7.06
CA LEU A 183 9.37 8.13 7.52
C LEU A 183 9.01 9.02 6.34
N GLY A 184 7.75 9.39 6.23
CA GLY A 184 7.20 10.30 5.23
C GLY A 184 6.06 11.12 5.84
N ASN A 185 5.14 11.60 5.02
CA ASN A 185 3.89 12.22 5.51
C ASN A 185 3.09 11.24 6.37
N GLY A 186 2.96 9.98 5.94
CA GLY A 186 2.64 8.86 6.81
C GLY A 186 3.92 8.29 7.41
N CYS A 187 3.87 7.86 8.66
CA CYS A 187 5.02 7.36 9.40
C CYS A 187 4.64 6.06 10.11
N SER A 188 5.48 5.05 9.99
CA SER A 188 5.28 3.77 10.70
C SER A 188 6.60 3.07 10.98
N THR A 189 6.59 2.21 11.99
CA THR A 189 7.67 1.27 12.28
C THR A 189 7.14 -0.16 12.20
N ALA A 190 8.04 -1.10 11.94
CA ALA A 190 7.74 -2.52 12.02
C ALA A 190 8.91 -3.29 12.63
N ALA A 191 8.60 -4.26 13.49
CA ALA A 191 9.56 -5.27 13.92
C ALA A 191 9.47 -6.47 12.98
N VAL A 192 10.62 -6.88 12.46
CA VAL A 192 10.76 -7.98 11.50
C VAL A 192 11.67 -9.04 12.09
N LEU A 193 11.19 -10.27 12.10
CA LEU A 193 11.94 -11.45 12.55
C LEU A 193 11.96 -12.49 11.43
N GLY A 194 13.14 -12.87 10.98
CA GLY A 194 13.28 -13.87 9.91
C GLY A 194 12.51 -13.49 8.64
N GLY A 195 12.55 -12.21 8.24
CA GLY A 195 11.84 -11.68 7.06
C GLY A 195 10.32 -11.56 7.22
N ARG A 196 9.75 -11.79 8.42
CA ARG A 196 8.31 -11.71 8.70
C ARG A 196 8.00 -10.55 9.65
N SER A 197 6.96 -9.79 9.36
CA SER A 197 6.46 -8.77 10.28
C SER A 197 5.88 -9.45 11.54
N VAL A 198 6.36 -9.04 12.71
CA VAL A 198 5.89 -9.56 14.01
C VAL A 198 5.24 -8.49 14.88
N GLU A 199 5.44 -7.22 14.54
CA GLU A 199 4.81 -6.06 15.16
C GLU A 199 4.86 -4.87 14.20
N THR A 200 3.89 -3.95 14.30
CA THR A 200 3.90 -2.68 13.53
C THR A 200 3.13 -1.60 14.26
N SER A 201 3.48 -0.34 14.04
CA SER A 201 2.89 0.80 14.76
C SER A 201 1.53 1.23 14.23
N MET A 202 1.23 1.12 12.93
CA MET A 202 -0.09 1.43 12.39
C MET A 202 -1.08 0.30 12.70
N GLY A 203 -2.34 0.65 12.93
CA GLY A 203 -3.38 -0.25 13.43
C GLY A 203 -4.39 -0.72 12.40
N PHE A 204 -5.66 -0.64 12.77
CA PHE A 204 -6.82 -0.90 11.91
C PHE A 204 -6.82 0.03 10.68
N SER A 205 -6.49 1.28 10.91
CA SER A 205 -6.30 2.30 9.88
C SER A 205 -4.89 2.91 9.99
N PRO A 206 -4.42 3.70 9.00
CA PRO A 206 -3.12 4.36 9.07
C PRO A 206 -3.13 5.62 9.95
N LEU A 207 -3.91 5.63 11.04
CA LEU A 207 -4.02 6.73 12.01
C LEU A 207 -3.30 6.44 13.32
N GLU A 208 -3.32 5.16 13.77
CA GLU A 208 -2.71 4.68 15.00
C GLU A 208 -1.18 4.68 14.89
N GLY A 209 -0.48 4.80 16.01
CA GLY A 209 0.97 4.67 16.16
C GLY A 209 1.67 6.02 16.28
N LEU A 210 2.68 6.24 15.48
CA LEU A 210 3.57 7.40 15.57
C LEU A 210 2.86 8.71 15.17
N VAL A 211 3.34 9.84 15.71
CA VAL A 211 2.98 11.17 15.21
C VAL A 211 3.44 11.30 13.77
N MET A 212 2.58 11.85 12.91
CA MET A 212 2.79 11.97 11.47
C MET A 212 2.61 13.44 11.03
N GLY A 213 2.82 13.71 9.74
CA GLY A 213 2.71 15.08 9.22
C GLY A 213 1.36 15.75 9.47
N THR A 214 0.25 15.01 9.33
CA THR A 214 -1.13 15.51 9.49
C THR A 214 -2.00 14.61 10.37
N ARG A 215 -1.42 13.64 11.08
CA ARG A 215 -2.12 12.68 11.95
C ARG A 215 -1.44 12.65 13.29
N SER A 216 -2.24 12.62 14.36
CA SER A 216 -1.75 12.65 15.74
C SER A 216 -0.97 11.39 16.15
N GLY A 217 -1.19 10.26 15.46
CA GLY A 217 -0.82 8.97 16.01
C GLY A 217 -1.73 8.57 17.18
N ASP A 218 -1.18 7.85 18.15
CA ASP A 218 -1.94 7.39 19.31
C ASP A 218 -2.42 8.56 20.17
N VAL A 219 -3.71 8.55 20.49
CA VAL A 219 -4.35 9.50 21.42
C VAL A 219 -5.30 8.74 22.33
N ASP A 220 -5.50 9.26 23.54
CA ASP A 220 -6.52 8.75 24.46
C ASP A 220 -7.90 8.87 23.81
N PRO A 221 -8.68 7.79 23.66
CA PRO A 221 -10.04 7.84 23.10
C PRO A 221 -10.96 8.81 23.85
N GLY A 222 -10.75 9.05 25.13
CA GLY A 222 -11.50 10.02 25.93
C GLY A 222 -11.40 11.45 25.42
N LEU A 223 -10.34 11.80 24.67
CA LEU A 223 -10.21 13.11 24.02
C LEU A 223 -11.33 13.38 23.01
N HIS A 224 -11.82 12.37 22.30
CA HIS A 224 -12.91 12.57 21.33
C HIS A 224 -14.19 13.02 22.01
N VAL A 225 -14.55 12.39 23.13
CA VAL A 225 -15.72 12.78 23.92
C VAL A 225 -15.51 14.17 24.53
N PHE A 226 -14.36 14.41 25.17
CA PHE A 226 -14.03 15.70 25.78
C PHE A 226 -14.10 16.87 24.79
N LEU A 227 -13.60 16.69 23.56
CA LEU A 227 -13.61 17.74 22.53
C LEU A 227 -14.97 17.92 21.87
N ALA A 228 -15.78 16.86 21.75
CA ALA A 228 -17.12 16.94 21.17
C ALA A 228 -18.10 17.73 22.04
N GLU A 229 -17.83 17.87 23.34
CA GLU A 229 -18.65 18.62 24.31
C GLU A 229 -18.26 20.11 24.41
N ARG A 230 -17.25 20.59 23.68
CA ARG A 230 -16.71 21.96 23.70
C ARG A 230 -16.85 22.70 22.38
#